data_3b7080f6b0c1f34d32b4ddf997ecda6a
#
_entry.id   3b7080f6b0c1f34d32b4ddf997ecda6a
#
_cell.length_a   1.000
_cell.length_b   1.000
_cell.length_c   1.000
_cell.angle_alpha   90.00
_cell.angle_beta   90.00
_cell.angle_gamma   90.00
#
_symmetry.space_group_name_H-M   'P 1'
#
loop_
_entity.id
_entity.type
_entity.pdbx_description
1 polymer ?
#
loop_
_entity_poly.entity_id
_entity_poly.type
_entity_poly.pdbx_seq_one_letter_code
_entity_poly.pdbx_strand_id
1 'polypeptide(L)'
;MRHLVIFLTRFGFLQKKHIHEFKGAANRCWQGSAKAEGKWTAPPRGFFKINVDGATSENERNSSVGVVIRDVNGKVLAACCSYLQGQYSVEEVEAMAMERGVLLAKDLKFPHIILESDALNVVSNITSANFSGCLGHVYHGILGLLSSFSSWSVKHVRRDYNKAAHLLAQYARQKEESYVWEGVCPPVLAQVIQEEEV
;
A
#
# COMPACT_ATOMS: atom_id res chain seq x y z
N MET A 1 -9.80 17.57 -20.93
CA MET A 1 -8.48 17.04 -21.37
C MET A 1 -7.89 16.26 -20.21
N ARG A 2 -7.58 14.98 -20.41
CA ARG A 2 -7.00 14.13 -19.37
C ARG A 2 -5.48 14.29 -19.44
N HIS A 3 -4.87 14.87 -18.42
CA HIS A 3 -3.42 14.99 -18.35
C HIS A 3 -2.81 13.63 -17.94
N LEU A 4 -2.00 13.08 -18.82
CA LEU A 4 -1.18 11.92 -18.58
C LEU A 4 0.12 12.40 -17.91
N VAL A 5 0.32 12.07 -16.63
CA VAL A 5 1.59 12.33 -15.94
C VAL A 5 2.37 11.02 -15.85
N ILE A 6 3.56 11.01 -16.43
CA ILE A 6 4.47 9.87 -16.44
C ILE A 6 5.51 10.11 -15.35
N PHE A 7 5.57 9.24 -14.33
CA PHE A 7 6.63 9.26 -13.34
C PHE A 7 7.61 8.10 -13.58
N LEU A 8 8.89 8.43 -13.64
CA LEU A 8 9.98 7.46 -13.57
C LEU A 8 10.27 7.19 -12.09
N THR A 9 10.00 5.97 -11.64
CA THR A 9 10.45 5.52 -10.31
C THR A 9 11.90 5.04 -10.40
N ARG A 10 12.59 4.96 -9.27
CA ARG A 10 13.99 4.55 -9.15
C ARG A 10 14.31 3.17 -9.80
N PHE A 11 13.28 2.40 -10.15
CA PHE A 11 13.34 1.11 -10.82
C PHE A 11 12.80 1.10 -12.26
N GLY A 12 12.68 2.25 -12.91
CA GLY A 12 12.47 2.35 -14.35
C GLY A 12 11.09 1.97 -14.90
N PHE A 13 10.04 1.96 -14.10
CA PHE A 13 8.69 1.63 -14.57
C PHE A 13 7.92 2.87 -15.05
N LEU A 14 7.38 2.78 -16.29
CA LEU A 14 6.43 3.75 -16.86
C LEU A 14 5.01 3.45 -16.36
N GLN A 15 4.37 4.40 -15.68
CA GLN A 15 2.99 4.26 -15.20
C GLN A 15 2.05 5.28 -15.84
N LYS A 16 0.89 4.80 -16.31
CA LYS A 16 -0.24 5.64 -16.74
C LYS A 16 -1.08 6.03 -15.53
N LYS A 17 -1.25 7.33 -15.27
CA LYS A 17 -2.02 7.87 -14.16
C LYS A 17 -3.34 8.48 -14.65
N HIS A 18 -4.48 8.06 -14.07
CA HIS A 18 -5.75 8.75 -14.17
C HIS A 18 -6.00 9.55 -12.90
N ILE A 19 -5.98 10.89 -12.99
CA ILE A 19 -6.12 11.79 -11.84
C ILE A 19 -7.53 12.37 -11.77
N HIS A 20 -8.16 12.26 -10.57
CA HIS A 20 -9.27 13.13 -10.15
C HIS A 20 -8.88 13.82 -8.85
N GLU A 21 -9.09 15.15 -8.77
CA GLU A 21 -8.69 16.00 -7.65
C GLU A 21 -9.55 15.81 -6.40
N PHE A 22 -8.89 15.90 -5.20
CA PHE A 22 -9.56 15.92 -3.91
C PHE A 22 -9.07 17.07 -3.02
N LYS A 23 -9.99 17.81 -2.36
CA LYS A 23 -9.71 18.88 -1.37
C LYS A 23 -10.21 18.47 0.02
N GLY A 24 -9.36 18.67 1.00
CA GLY A 24 -9.22 18.15 2.30
C GLY A 24 -10.08 18.55 3.46
N ALA A 25 -9.77 18.21 4.66
CA ALA A 25 -9.78 18.99 5.92
C ALA A 25 -9.56 18.16 7.21
N ALA A 26 -9.15 18.82 8.24
CA ALA A 26 -8.27 18.54 9.36
C ALA A 26 -8.87 17.95 10.67
N ASN A 27 -7.98 17.29 11.38
CA ASN A 27 -7.74 16.98 12.83
C ASN A 27 -8.85 16.93 13.90
N ARG A 28 -8.85 15.78 14.65
CA ARG A 28 -8.92 15.68 16.14
C ARG A 28 -8.62 14.26 16.66
N CYS A 29 -8.24 14.14 17.95
CA CYS A 29 -7.70 12.97 18.66
C CYS A 29 -8.73 11.84 18.96
N TRP A 30 -8.27 10.56 18.99
CA TRP A 30 -9.12 9.36 19.11
C TRP A 30 -8.75 8.41 20.27
N GLN A 31 -9.80 7.75 20.86
CA GLN A 31 -9.70 6.62 21.79
C GLN A 31 -10.43 5.40 21.18
N GLY A 32 -9.79 4.23 21.25
CA GLY A 32 -10.16 3.04 20.51
C GLY A 32 -11.42 2.29 20.92
N SER A 33 -12.01 1.55 20.00
CA SER A 33 -13.10 0.62 20.19
C SER A 33 -12.75 -0.81 19.76
N ALA A 34 -13.53 -1.78 20.23
CA ALA A 34 -13.30 -3.21 20.25
C ALA A 34 -13.15 -3.86 18.86
N LYS A 35 -12.35 -4.94 18.81
CA LYS A 35 -12.06 -5.76 17.64
C LYS A 35 -13.29 -6.54 17.17
N ALA A 36 -13.72 -6.33 15.91
CA ALA A 36 -14.51 -7.31 15.18
C ALA A 36 -13.54 -8.36 14.59
N GLU A 37 -13.82 -9.64 14.77
CA GLU A 37 -12.98 -10.71 14.24
C GLU A 37 -13.04 -10.76 12.71
N GLY A 38 -11.87 -10.69 12.05
CA GLY A 38 -11.70 -10.99 10.64
C GLY A 38 -12.00 -9.88 9.63
N LYS A 39 -12.21 -8.63 10.07
CA LYS A 39 -12.46 -7.49 9.18
C LYS A 39 -11.38 -6.41 9.31
N TRP A 40 -11.18 -5.67 8.23
CA TRP A 40 -10.36 -4.45 8.24
C TRP A 40 -10.87 -3.44 9.27
N THR A 41 -9.98 -2.70 9.91
CA THR A 41 -10.33 -1.70 10.91
C THR A 41 -9.92 -0.32 10.45
N ALA A 42 -10.80 0.68 10.64
CA ALA A 42 -10.51 2.06 10.25
C ALA A 42 -9.33 2.65 11.05
N PRO A 43 -8.55 3.57 10.45
CA PRO A 43 -7.52 4.33 11.16
C PRO A 43 -8.17 5.38 12.08
N PRO A 44 -7.40 5.92 13.06
CA PRO A 44 -7.82 7.10 13.82
C PRO A 44 -8.08 8.30 12.90
N ARG A 45 -8.89 9.26 13.39
CA ARG A 45 -9.11 10.52 12.66
C ARG A 45 -7.79 11.24 12.39
N GLY A 46 -7.64 11.74 11.17
CA GLY A 46 -6.42 12.42 10.71
C GLY A 46 -5.33 11.48 10.20
N PHE A 47 -5.48 10.17 10.36
CA PHE A 47 -4.58 9.18 9.79
C PHE A 47 -5.16 8.53 8.55
N PHE A 48 -4.26 8.12 7.65
CA PHE A 48 -4.59 7.35 6.45
C PHE A 48 -3.96 5.97 6.57
N LYS A 49 -4.76 4.94 6.35
CA LYS A 49 -4.31 3.56 6.42
C LYS A 49 -3.91 3.08 5.04
N ILE A 50 -2.71 2.54 4.94
CA ILE A 50 -2.11 2.00 3.73
C ILE A 50 -1.97 0.50 3.94
N ASN A 51 -2.72 -0.28 3.20
CA ASN A 51 -2.56 -1.73 3.14
C ASN A 51 -1.74 -2.08 1.90
N VAL A 52 -0.71 -2.92 2.06
CA VAL A 52 0.18 -3.34 0.98
C VAL A 52 0.36 -4.85 0.97
N ASP A 53 0.53 -5.43 -0.20
CA ASP A 53 0.76 -6.86 -0.39
C ASP A 53 1.60 -7.13 -1.63
N GLY A 54 2.39 -8.19 -1.59
CA GLY A 54 3.17 -8.71 -2.68
C GLY A 54 2.64 -10.05 -3.17
N ALA A 55 2.65 -10.27 -4.47
CA ALA A 55 2.33 -11.58 -5.05
C ALA A 55 3.44 -12.05 -5.97
N THR A 56 3.87 -13.30 -5.79
CA THR A 56 4.88 -13.96 -6.62
C THR A 56 4.32 -15.21 -7.28
N SER A 57 4.88 -15.59 -8.40
CA SER A 57 4.63 -16.90 -9.04
C SER A 57 5.96 -17.65 -9.16
N GLU A 58 5.99 -18.86 -8.60
CA GLU A 58 7.19 -19.69 -8.62
C GLU A 58 7.61 -20.13 -10.04
N ASN A 59 6.63 -20.28 -10.95
CA ASN A 59 6.85 -20.85 -12.28
C ASN A 59 6.92 -19.81 -13.40
N GLU A 60 6.41 -18.59 -13.20
CA GLU A 60 6.15 -17.64 -14.29
C GLU A 60 7.08 -16.43 -14.30
N ARG A 61 8.04 -16.32 -13.38
CA ARG A 61 8.91 -15.14 -13.24
C ARG A 61 8.14 -13.81 -13.17
N ASN A 62 6.91 -13.88 -12.68
CA ASN A 62 5.97 -12.77 -12.61
C ASN A 62 5.68 -12.45 -11.16
N SER A 63 5.91 -11.23 -10.80
CA SER A 63 5.60 -10.70 -9.48
C SER A 63 4.73 -9.45 -9.60
N SER A 64 4.11 -9.04 -8.51
CA SER A 64 3.28 -7.86 -8.50
C SER A 64 3.11 -7.32 -7.10
N VAL A 65 2.75 -6.05 -7.00
CA VAL A 65 2.42 -5.41 -5.73
C VAL A 65 1.04 -4.77 -5.80
N GLY A 66 0.35 -4.74 -4.66
CA GLY A 66 -0.94 -4.10 -4.50
C GLY A 66 -0.90 -3.14 -3.31
N VAL A 67 -1.51 -1.97 -3.48
CA VAL A 67 -1.57 -0.90 -2.47
C VAL A 67 -2.98 -0.32 -2.45
N VAL A 68 -3.56 -0.18 -1.25
CA VAL A 68 -4.84 0.52 -1.02
C VAL A 68 -4.67 1.52 0.10
N ILE A 69 -5.08 2.76 -0.12
CA ILE A 69 -5.08 3.83 0.90
C ILE A 69 -6.53 4.19 1.23
N ARG A 70 -6.88 4.10 2.52
CA ARG A 70 -8.23 4.36 3.03
C ARG A 70 -8.22 5.37 4.16
N ASP A 71 -9.32 6.14 4.25
CA ASP A 71 -9.56 7.08 5.33
C ASP A 71 -10.26 6.43 6.55
N VAL A 72 -10.62 7.27 7.52
CA VAL A 72 -11.32 6.87 8.75
C VAL A 72 -12.73 6.28 8.51
N ASN A 73 -13.32 6.52 7.36
CA ASN A 73 -14.64 5.99 6.98
C ASN A 73 -14.52 4.73 6.10
N GLY A 74 -13.32 4.18 5.91
CA GLY A 74 -13.07 3.06 4.99
C GLY A 74 -13.05 3.43 3.51
N LYS A 75 -13.28 4.71 3.16
CA LYS A 75 -13.29 5.16 1.78
C LYS A 75 -11.91 5.01 1.14
N VAL A 76 -11.86 4.38 -0.02
CA VAL A 76 -10.64 4.30 -0.83
C VAL A 76 -10.33 5.69 -1.40
N LEU A 77 -9.18 6.25 -1.00
CA LEU A 77 -8.68 7.54 -1.48
C LEU A 77 -7.74 7.36 -2.66
N ALA A 78 -6.95 6.31 -2.62
CA ALA A 78 -6.08 5.91 -3.72
C ALA A 78 -5.81 4.41 -3.66
N ALA A 79 -5.49 3.85 -4.80
CA ALA A 79 -5.01 2.50 -4.92
C ALA A 79 -4.02 2.40 -6.07
N CYS A 80 -3.08 1.49 -5.99
CA CYS A 80 -2.28 1.13 -7.14
C CYS A 80 -1.93 -0.35 -7.11
N CYS A 81 -1.69 -0.87 -8.28
CA CYS A 81 -1.04 -2.16 -8.43
C CYS A 81 0.03 -2.07 -9.52
N SER A 82 1.10 -2.82 -9.36
CA SER A 82 2.20 -2.82 -10.30
C SER A 82 2.61 -4.24 -10.63
N TYR A 83 2.64 -4.54 -11.91
CA TYR A 83 3.23 -5.76 -12.44
C TYR A 83 4.75 -5.62 -12.48
N LEU A 84 5.45 -6.61 -12.01
CA LEU A 84 6.90 -6.66 -11.93
C LEU A 84 7.41 -7.81 -12.79
N GLN A 85 8.04 -7.45 -13.90
CA GLN A 85 8.67 -8.44 -14.76
C GLN A 85 10.02 -8.85 -14.16
N GLY A 86 10.19 -10.13 -13.86
CA GLY A 86 11.42 -10.66 -13.28
C GLY A 86 11.15 -11.67 -12.17
N GLN A 87 12.21 -12.34 -11.75
CA GLN A 87 12.17 -13.29 -10.65
C GLN A 87 12.65 -12.59 -9.37
N TYR A 88 11.74 -12.44 -8.43
CA TYR A 88 11.99 -11.84 -7.12
C TYR A 88 11.62 -12.83 -6.03
N SER A 89 12.33 -12.82 -4.92
CA SER A 89 11.90 -13.53 -3.71
C SER A 89 10.63 -12.91 -3.13
N VAL A 90 9.88 -13.68 -2.36
CA VAL A 90 8.68 -13.17 -1.67
C VAL A 90 9.00 -11.94 -0.83
N GLU A 91 10.11 -11.97 -0.08
CA GLU A 91 10.53 -10.87 0.79
C GLU A 91 10.88 -9.60 0.01
N GLU A 92 11.50 -9.73 -1.19
CA GLU A 92 11.76 -8.59 -2.07
C GLU A 92 10.47 -7.93 -2.54
N VAL A 93 9.50 -8.73 -3.01
CA VAL A 93 8.23 -8.20 -3.51
C VAL A 93 7.41 -7.54 -2.39
N GLU A 94 7.41 -8.11 -1.20
CA GLU A 94 6.78 -7.50 -0.01
C GLU A 94 7.44 -6.16 0.37
N ALA A 95 8.77 -6.10 0.35
CA ALA A 95 9.49 -4.85 0.61
C ALA A 95 9.19 -3.79 -0.47
N MET A 96 9.11 -4.19 -1.74
CA MET A 96 8.70 -3.32 -2.85
C MET A 96 7.26 -2.82 -2.68
N ALA A 97 6.34 -3.68 -2.18
CA ALA A 97 4.97 -3.27 -1.89
C ALA A 97 4.93 -2.19 -0.80
N MET A 98 5.72 -2.35 0.27
CA MET A 98 5.83 -1.33 1.32
C MET A 98 6.41 -0.01 0.80
N GLU A 99 7.51 -0.05 0.05
CA GLU A 99 8.09 1.14 -0.57
C GLU A 99 7.06 1.85 -1.47
N ARG A 100 6.32 1.08 -2.29
CA ARG A 100 5.31 1.61 -3.18
C ARG A 100 4.17 2.30 -2.45
N GLY A 101 3.69 1.71 -1.34
CA GLY A 101 2.66 2.31 -0.48
C GLY A 101 3.09 3.64 0.12
N VAL A 102 4.32 3.70 0.65
CA VAL A 102 4.89 4.92 1.22
C VAL A 102 5.06 6.01 0.16
N LEU A 103 5.57 5.66 -1.04
CA LEU A 103 5.72 6.61 -2.14
C LEU A 103 4.39 7.19 -2.60
N LEU A 104 3.36 6.34 -2.78
CA LEU A 104 2.01 6.80 -3.16
C LEU A 104 1.43 7.76 -2.12
N ALA A 105 1.57 7.45 -0.82
CA ALA A 105 1.10 8.32 0.24
C ALA A 105 1.85 9.67 0.29
N LYS A 106 3.15 9.65 0.02
CA LYS A 106 3.98 10.85 -0.07
C LYS A 106 3.59 11.74 -1.24
N ASP A 107 3.35 11.15 -2.42
CA ASP A 107 2.91 11.88 -3.62
C ASP A 107 1.55 12.57 -3.38
N LEU A 108 0.66 11.93 -2.61
CA LEU A 108 -0.64 12.46 -2.20
C LEU A 108 -0.56 13.40 -0.99
N LYS A 109 0.65 13.62 -0.44
CA LYS A 109 0.92 14.55 0.67
C LYS A 109 0.11 14.25 1.94
N PHE A 110 -0.13 12.98 2.24
CA PHE A 110 -0.76 12.59 3.49
C PHE A 110 0.21 12.80 4.66
N PRO A 111 -0.16 13.57 5.70
CA PRO A 111 0.77 13.91 6.78
C PRO A 111 0.94 12.79 7.81
N HIS A 112 -0.08 11.96 8.03
CA HIS A 112 -0.10 10.92 9.06
C HIS A 112 -0.55 9.59 8.46
N ILE A 113 0.29 8.56 8.57
CA ILE A 113 0.04 7.26 7.93
C ILE A 113 0.18 6.09 8.89
N ILE A 114 -0.58 5.03 8.61
CA ILE A 114 -0.42 3.70 9.19
C ILE A 114 -0.20 2.74 8.02
N LEU A 115 1.00 2.20 7.91
CA LEU A 115 1.36 1.21 6.89
C LEU A 115 1.16 -0.19 7.45
N GLU A 116 0.32 -1.01 6.80
CA GLU A 116 0.00 -2.37 7.21
C GLU A 116 0.37 -3.37 6.10
N SER A 117 1.03 -4.47 6.50
CA SER A 117 1.36 -5.62 5.65
C SER A 117 1.20 -6.92 6.45
N ASP A 118 0.92 -8.03 5.77
CA ASP A 118 0.94 -9.38 6.35
C ASP A 118 2.31 -10.07 6.27
N ALA A 119 3.34 -9.41 5.73
CA ALA A 119 4.71 -9.87 5.70
C ALA A 119 5.45 -9.58 7.03
N LEU A 120 5.30 -10.46 8.02
CA LEU A 120 5.85 -10.27 9.37
C LEU A 120 7.36 -9.96 9.37
N ASN A 121 8.16 -10.66 8.55
CA ASN A 121 9.61 -10.46 8.52
C ASN A 121 9.97 -9.05 8.03
N VAL A 122 9.33 -8.57 6.97
CA VAL A 122 9.57 -7.23 6.41
C VAL A 122 9.17 -6.15 7.42
N VAL A 123 7.98 -6.27 8.02
CA VAL A 123 7.51 -5.36 9.07
C VAL A 123 8.48 -5.35 10.25
N SER A 124 8.90 -6.51 10.72
CA SER A 124 9.83 -6.65 11.86
C SER A 124 11.18 -5.99 11.56
N ASN A 125 11.77 -6.24 10.39
CA ASN A 125 13.06 -5.65 9.99
C ASN A 125 13.00 -4.12 9.91
N ILE A 126 11.91 -3.55 9.35
CA ILE A 126 11.73 -2.10 9.28
C ILE A 126 11.53 -1.49 10.68
N THR A 127 10.66 -2.09 11.51
CA THR A 127 10.32 -1.52 12.84
C THR A 127 11.45 -1.64 13.84
N SER A 128 12.28 -2.69 13.75
CA SER A 128 13.46 -2.87 14.58
C SER A 128 14.72 -2.18 14.03
N ALA A 129 14.61 -1.49 12.89
CA ALA A 129 15.75 -0.93 12.15
C ALA A 129 16.87 -1.97 11.90
N ASN A 130 16.47 -3.22 11.63
CA ASN A 130 17.40 -4.27 11.28
C ASN A 130 17.72 -4.22 9.79
N PHE A 131 18.88 -3.68 9.45
CA PHE A 131 19.34 -3.52 8.08
C PHE A 131 20.38 -4.58 7.66
N SER A 132 20.42 -5.70 8.37
CA SER A 132 21.27 -6.83 8.02
C SER A 132 20.73 -7.56 6.78
N GLY A 133 21.65 -8.20 6.03
CA GLY A 133 21.29 -8.99 4.84
C GLY A 133 21.14 -8.19 3.58
N CYS A 134 20.75 -8.88 2.49
CA CYS A 134 20.71 -8.31 1.13
C CYS A 134 19.65 -7.21 0.94
N LEU A 135 18.56 -7.22 1.73
CA LEU A 135 17.50 -6.21 1.68
C LEU A 135 17.69 -5.05 2.67
N GLY A 136 18.77 -5.03 3.45
CA GLY A 136 19.01 -4.00 4.45
C GLY A 136 18.97 -2.58 3.90
N HIS A 137 19.49 -2.37 2.69
CA HIS A 137 19.45 -1.07 2.00
C HIS A 137 18.02 -0.66 1.59
N VAL A 138 17.15 -1.62 1.26
CA VAL A 138 15.75 -1.38 0.94
C VAL A 138 14.99 -0.95 2.20
N TYR A 139 15.15 -1.67 3.32
CA TYR A 139 14.53 -1.34 4.60
C TYR A 139 14.97 0.02 5.12
N HIS A 140 16.28 0.34 5.00
CA HIS A 140 16.80 1.66 5.31
C HIS A 140 16.16 2.76 4.44
N GLY A 141 16.00 2.51 3.13
CA GLY A 141 15.33 3.42 2.20
C GLY A 141 13.86 3.68 2.58
N ILE A 142 13.11 2.61 2.91
CA ILE A 142 11.71 2.72 3.36
C ILE A 142 11.62 3.56 4.65
N LEU A 143 12.50 3.30 5.64
CA LEU A 143 12.53 4.06 6.88
C LEU A 143 12.85 5.55 6.63
N GLY A 144 13.78 5.83 5.72
CA GLY A 144 14.09 7.19 5.28
C GLY A 144 12.88 7.91 4.63
N LEU A 145 12.10 7.19 3.82
CA LEU A 145 10.85 7.72 3.25
C LEU A 145 9.81 7.98 4.34
N LEU A 146 9.62 7.05 5.27
CA LEU A 146 8.69 7.17 6.41
C LEU A 146 9.00 8.38 7.27
N SER A 147 10.28 8.71 7.46
CA SER A 147 10.71 9.89 8.25
C SER A 147 10.27 11.22 7.66
N SER A 148 9.78 11.26 6.41
CA SER A 148 9.23 12.47 5.79
C SER A 148 7.78 12.78 6.19
N PHE A 149 7.09 11.86 6.87
CA PHE A 149 5.73 12.07 7.37
C PHE A 149 5.73 12.69 8.76
N SER A 150 4.71 13.49 9.06
CA SER A 150 4.56 14.11 10.40
C SER A 150 4.32 13.06 11.50
N SER A 151 3.65 11.97 11.15
CA SER A 151 3.48 10.81 12.03
C SER A 151 3.28 9.56 11.19
N TRP A 152 3.91 8.48 11.60
CA TRP A 152 3.79 7.21 10.91
C TRP A 152 3.89 6.02 11.86
N SER A 153 3.32 4.91 11.46
CA SER A 153 3.54 3.61 12.10
C SER A 153 3.51 2.51 11.06
N VAL A 154 4.30 1.45 11.30
CA VAL A 154 4.29 0.22 10.50
C VAL A 154 3.74 -0.90 11.37
N LYS A 155 2.78 -1.68 10.85
CA LYS A 155 2.12 -2.74 11.61
C LYS A 155 1.99 -4.01 10.78
N HIS A 156 2.25 -5.13 11.43
CA HIS A 156 1.87 -6.44 10.89
C HIS A 156 0.37 -6.66 11.11
N VAL A 157 -0.32 -7.16 10.11
CA VAL A 157 -1.73 -7.58 10.16
C VAL A 157 -1.86 -9.01 9.63
N ARG A 158 -2.94 -9.69 10.04
CA ARG A 158 -3.25 -10.99 9.43
C ARG A 158 -3.77 -10.79 8.01
N ARG A 159 -3.60 -11.76 7.14
CA ARG A 159 -4.05 -11.73 5.74
C ARG A 159 -5.53 -11.37 5.60
N ASP A 160 -6.39 -11.84 6.53
CA ASP A 160 -7.81 -11.51 6.53
C ASP A 160 -8.12 -10.01 6.66
N TYR A 161 -7.19 -9.24 7.20
CA TYR A 161 -7.28 -7.77 7.32
C TYR A 161 -6.58 -7.04 6.17
N ASN A 162 -5.95 -7.79 5.23
CA ASN A 162 -5.17 -7.27 4.10
C ASN A 162 -5.75 -7.66 2.73
N LYS A 163 -7.02 -8.15 2.69
CA LYS A 163 -7.65 -8.72 1.49
C LYS A 163 -7.64 -7.78 0.29
N ALA A 164 -7.91 -6.49 0.50
CA ALA A 164 -7.96 -5.51 -0.58
C ALA A 164 -6.61 -5.35 -1.29
N ALA A 165 -5.50 -5.23 -0.54
CA ALA A 165 -4.17 -5.15 -1.11
C ALA A 165 -3.79 -6.46 -1.83
N HIS A 166 -4.10 -7.61 -1.22
CA HIS A 166 -3.88 -8.92 -1.81
C HIS A 166 -4.61 -9.08 -3.15
N LEU A 167 -5.87 -8.69 -3.21
CA LEU A 167 -6.66 -8.75 -4.45
C LEU A 167 -6.06 -7.88 -5.57
N LEU A 168 -5.55 -6.69 -5.24
CA LEU A 168 -4.87 -5.82 -6.21
C LEU A 168 -3.55 -6.40 -6.71
N ALA A 169 -2.75 -7.00 -5.81
CA ALA A 169 -1.52 -7.66 -6.22
C ALA A 169 -1.83 -8.81 -7.20
N GLN A 170 -2.81 -9.66 -6.86
CA GLN A 170 -3.25 -10.73 -7.77
C GLN A 170 -3.78 -10.20 -9.09
N TYR A 171 -4.58 -9.12 -9.07
CA TYR A 171 -5.13 -8.50 -10.27
C TYR A 171 -4.02 -8.04 -11.23
N ALA A 172 -3.00 -7.33 -10.73
CA ALA A 172 -1.87 -6.90 -11.53
C ALA A 172 -1.10 -8.07 -12.17
N ARG A 173 -0.91 -9.15 -11.40
CA ARG A 173 -0.23 -10.35 -11.88
C ARG A 173 -1.03 -11.05 -12.98
N GLN A 174 -2.35 -11.17 -12.83
CA GLN A 174 -3.21 -11.82 -13.82
C GLN A 174 -3.35 -11.02 -15.11
N LYS A 175 -3.33 -9.67 -15.00
CA LYS A 175 -3.46 -8.77 -16.15
C LYS A 175 -2.13 -8.44 -16.80
N GLU A 176 -1.01 -8.70 -16.11
CA GLU A 176 0.34 -8.28 -16.50
C GLU A 176 0.45 -6.77 -16.74
N GLU A 177 -0.34 -5.99 -16.01
CA GLU A 177 -0.47 -4.55 -16.17
C GLU A 177 -0.38 -3.82 -14.82
N SER A 178 -0.02 -2.54 -14.89
CA SER A 178 0.08 -1.65 -13.74
C SER A 178 -0.96 -0.54 -13.83
N TYR A 179 -1.63 -0.26 -12.71
CA TYR A 179 -2.70 0.74 -12.63
C TYR A 179 -2.53 1.63 -11.41
N VAL A 180 -3.02 2.87 -11.51
CA VAL A 180 -3.16 3.80 -10.40
C VAL A 180 -4.56 4.41 -10.44
N TRP A 181 -5.25 4.40 -9.30
CA TRP A 181 -6.55 5.03 -9.09
C TRP A 181 -6.44 6.06 -7.99
N GLU A 182 -6.94 7.27 -8.22
CA GLU A 182 -6.99 8.35 -7.25
C GLU A 182 -8.43 8.89 -7.15
N GLY A 183 -8.93 8.99 -5.92
CA GLY A 183 -10.29 9.45 -5.62
C GLY A 183 -11.42 8.49 -6.01
N VAL A 184 -11.10 7.34 -6.60
CA VAL A 184 -12.07 6.32 -7.01
C VAL A 184 -11.65 4.95 -6.49
N CYS A 185 -12.63 4.13 -6.12
CA CYS A 185 -12.39 2.74 -5.77
C CYS A 185 -12.19 1.92 -7.06
N PRO A 186 -11.13 1.11 -7.17
CA PRO A 186 -10.98 0.18 -8.28
C PRO A 186 -12.17 -0.78 -8.37
N PRO A 187 -12.72 -1.05 -9.57
CA PRO A 187 -13.86 -1.97 -9.71
C PRO A 187 -13.61 -3.35 -9.12
N VAL A 188 -12.37 -3.84 -9.20
CA VAL A 188 -11.96 -5.14 -8.63
C VAL A 188 -12.06 -5.18 -7.10
N LEU A 189 -12.03 -4.04 -6.42
CA LEU A 189 -12.15 -3.94 -4.96
C LEU A 189 -13.58 -3.74 -4.47
N ALA A 190 -14.55 -3.44 -5.34
CA ALA A 190 -15.89 -3.02 -4.93
C ALA A 190 -16.53 -3.99 -3.93
N GLN A 191 -16.47 -5.28 -4.19
CA GLN A 191 -17.04 -6.31 -3.33
C GLN A 191 -16.31 -6.39 -1.98
N VAL A 192 -14.97 -6.47 -1.96
CA VAL A 192 -14.20 -6.62 -0.72
C VAL A 192 -14.33 -5.38 0.17
N ILE A 193 -14.39 -4.19 -0.41
CA ILE A 193 -14.60 -2.95 0.35
C ILE A 193 -16.00 -2.94 0.97
N GLN A 194 -17.04 -3.35 0.25
CA GLN A 194 -18.39 -3.47 0.79
C GLN A 194 -18.49 -4.50 1.92
N GLU A 195 -17.81 -5.64 1.81
CA GLU A 195 -17.76 -6.66 2.87
C GLU A 195 -17.01 -6.18 4.13
N GLU A 196 -16.05 -5.26 3.96
CA GLU A 196 -15.27 -4.66 5.03
C GLU A 196 -15.90 -3.38 5.62
N GLU A 197 -16.98 -2.85 5.03
CA GLU A 197 -17.70 -1.68 5.59
C GLU A 197 -18.17 -1.97 7.01
N VAL A 198 -17.90 -1.01 7.89
CA VAL A 198 -18.13 -1.07 9.35
C VAL A 198 -19.45 -0.40 9.69
#